data_75a717b52b9cd9262c2fb73d5149b010
#
_entry.id   75a717b52b9cd9262c2fb73d5149b010
#
_cell.length_a   1.000
_cell.length_b   1.000
_cell.length_c   1.000
_cell.angle_alpha   90.00
_cell.angle_beta   90.00
_cell.angle_gamma   90.00
#
_symmetry.space_group_name_H-M   'P 1'
#
loop_
_entity.id
_entity.type
_entity.pdbx_description
1 polymer ?
#
loop_
_entity_poly.entity_id
_entity_poly.type
_entity_poly.pdbx_seq_one_letter_code
_entity_poly.pdbx_strand_id
1 'polypeptide(L)' 'MVNIEQLTPNGWKPSAREADIHSAVTHAKALCMEEPSTYRVLRNSDLICLVRQQGIIWINASSEVMGETQIEETVSV' A
#
# COMPACT_ATOMS: atom_id res chain seq x y z
N MET A 1 -2.59 -2.73 14.55
CA MET A 1 -1.61 -1.76 14.07
C MET A 1 -1.32 -2.01 12.61
N VAL A 2 -1.19 -0.97 11.85
CA VAL A 2 -0.99 -1.09 10.40
C VAL A 2 0.46 -0.73 10.11
N ASN A 3 1.14 -1.59 9.38
CA ASN A 3 2.56 -1.42 9.06
C ASN A 3 2.75 -0.94 7.63
N ILE A 4 3.77 -0.10 7.45
CA ILE A 4 4.17 0.37 6.14
C ILE A 4 5.58 -0.14 5.90
N GLU A 5 5.79 -0.80 4.76
CA GLU A 5 7.11 -1.29 4.40
C GLU A 5 7.50 -0.78 3.04
N GLN A 6 8.78 -0.53 2.87
CA GLN A 6 9.33 -0.02 1.63
C GLN A 6 10.06 -1.13 0.88
N LEU A 7 9.85 -1.20 -0.41
CA LEU A 7 10.57 -2.16 -1.24
C LEU A 7 11.98 -1.62 -1.50
N THR A 8 12.97 -2.43 -1.16
CA THR A 8 14.37 -2.08 -1.37
C THR A 8 15.04 -3.19 -2.17
N PRO A 9 16.25 -2.96 -2.68
CA PRO A 9 16.95 -4.03 -3.37
C PRO A 9 17.16 -5.28 -2.53
N ASN A 10 17.12 -5.13 -1.21
CA ASN A 10 17.28 -6.26 -0.31
C ASN A 10 15.94 -6.81 0.19
N GLY A 11 14.86 -6.36 -0.38
CA GLY A 11 13.53 -6.83 0.00
C GLY A 11 12.75 -5.76 0.72
N TRP A 12 11.69 -6.18 1.40
CA TRP A 12 10.82 -5.25 2.11
C TRP A 12 11.45 -4.83 3.44
N LYS A 13 11.41 -3.54 3.71
CA LYS A 13 12.00 -2.99 4.90
C LYS A 13 10.96 -2.20 5.68
N PRO A 14 10.85 -2.40 7.00
CA PRO A 14 9.91 -1.61 7.79
C PRO A 14 10.18 -0.13 7.65
N SER A 15 9.14 0.65 7.46
CA SER A 15 9.28 2.08 7.27
C SER A 15 8.53 2.88 8.32
N ALA A 16 7.29 2.50 8.62
CA ALA A 16 6.47 3.24 9.57
C ALA A 16 5.31 2.39 10.03
N ARG A 17 4.58 2.88 11.03
CA ARG A 17 3.37 2.23 11.52
C ARG A 17 2.33 3.28 11.82
N GLU A 18 1.07 2.90 11.65
CA GLU A 18 -0.04 3.79 11.93
C GLU A 18 -1.16 3.02 12.60
N ALA A 19 -2.09 3.76 13.19
CA ALA A 19 -3.17 3.14 13.92
C ALA A 19 -4.22 2.51 13.02
N ASP A 20 -4.45 3.09 11.85
CA ASP A 20 -5.48 2.61 10.96
C ASP A 20 -5.02 2.70 9.51
N ILE A 21 -5.84 2.10 8.64
CA ILE A 21 -5.47 1.99 7.24
C ILE A 21 -5.43 3.36 6.57
N HIS A 22 -6.40 4.22 6.87
CA HIS A 22 -6.44 5.52 6.22
C HIS A 22 -5.18 6.33 6.52
N SER A 23 -4.79 6.36 7.79
CA SER A 23 -3.58 7.07 8.19
C SER A 23 -2.35 6.45 7.55
N ALA A 24 -2.33 5.12 7.48
CA ALA A 24 -1.20 4.44 6.89
C ALA A 24 -1.05 4.76 5.41
N VAL A 25 -2.15 4.77 4.68
CA VAL A 25 -2.10 5.08 3.26
C VAL A 25 -1.65 6.52 3.04
N THR A 26 -2.18 7.44 3.83
CA THR A 26 -1.78 8.84 3.74
C THR A 26 -0.28 8.99 4.01
N HIS A 27 0.20 8.30 5.04
CA HIS A 27 1.62 8.36 5.38
C HIS A 27 2.47 7.76 4.28
N ALA A 28 2.04 6.61 3.74
CA ALA A 28 2.78 5.95 2.69
C ALA A 28 2.87 6.82 1.43
N LYS A 29 1.80 7.55 1.12
CA LYS A 29 1.83 8.47 -0.01
C LYS A 29 2.88 9.55 0.21
N ALA A 30 2.94 10.10 1.42
CA ALA A 30 3.92 11.13 1.73
C ALA A 30 5.32 10.59 1.61
N LEU A 31 5.55 9.38 2.14
CA LEU A 31 6.86 8.74 2.03
C LEU A 31 7.24 8.53 0.58
N CYS A 32 6.29 8.11 -0.22
CA CYS A 32 6.55 7.84 -1.62
C CYS A 32 6.93 9.11 -2.38
N MET A 33 6.41 10.25 -1.96
CA MET A 33 6.78 11.50 -2.58
C MET A 33 8.20 11.91 -2.21
N GLU A 34 8.61 11.64 -0.99
CA GLU A 34 9.95 11.99 -0.56
C GLU A 34 10.99 11.03 -1.08
N GLU A 35 10.67 9.77 -1.06
CA GLU A 35 11.60 8.74 -1.52
C GLU A 35 10.84 7.81 -2.45
N PRO A 36 10.85 8.10 -3.76
CA PRO A 36 10.09 7.30 -4.72
C PRO A 36 10.47 5.84 -4.66
N SER A 37 9.50 5.02 -4.36
CA SER A 37 9.70 3.60 -4.20
C SER A 37 8.31 2.98 -4.13
N THR A 38 8.24 1.67 -4.04
CA THR A 38 6.98 0.99 -3.80
C THR A 38 6.87 0.74 -2.31
N TYR A 39 5.74 1.11 -1.75
CA TYR A 39 5.45 0.86 -0.34
C TYR A 39 4.26 -0.06 -0.24
N ARG A 40 4.24 -0.89 0.77
CA ARG A 40 3.09 -1.75 1.01
C ARG A 40 2.54 -1.49 2.39
N VAL A 41 1.23 -1.59 2.49
CA VAL A 41 0.52 -1.40 3.74
C VAL A 41 -0.04 -2.74 4.17
N LEU A 42 0.29 -3.15 5.39
CA LEU A 42 -0.13 -4.45 5.92
C LEU A 42 -0.86 -4.25 7.23
N ARG A 43 -1.90 -5.04 7.42
CA ARG A 43 -2.60 -5.09 8.70
C ARG A 43 -2.59 -6.53 9.16
N ASN A 44 -1.94 -6.79 10.30
CA ASN A 44 -1.85 -8.15 10.84
C ASN A 44 -1.30 -9.12 9.81
N SER A 45 -0.27 -8.68 9.09
CA SER A 45 0.39 -9.47 8.06
C SER A 45 -0.43 -9.63 6.79
N ASP A 46 -1.62 -9.05 6.72
CA ASP A 46 -2.42 -9.08 5.50
C ASP A 46 -2.07 -7.88 4.65
N LEU A 47 -1.76 -8.13 3.40
CA LEU A 47 -1.46 -7.05 2.47
C LEU A 47 -2.74 -6.31 2.12
N ILE A 48 -2.75 -5.01 2.38
CA ILE A 48 -3.90 -4.18 2.13
C ILE A 48 -3.78 -3.47 0.78
N CYS A 49 -2.64 -2.85 0.53
CA CYS A 49 -2.44 -2.16 -0.72
C CYS A 49 -0.96 -1.93 -0.98
N LEU A 50 -0.68 -1.57 -2.22
CA LEU A 50 0.64 -1.13 -2.65
C LEU A 50 0.53 0.34 -3.03
N VAL A 51 1.45 1.15 -2.55
CA VAL A 51 1.47 2.58 -2.84
C VAL A 51 2.68 2.88 -3.70
N ARG A 52 2.45 3.47 -4.86
CA ARG A 52 3.50 3.81 -5.80
C ARG A 52 3.26 5.22 -6.31
N GLN A 53 4.24 5.77 -7.01
CA GLN A 53 4.06 7.10 -7.60
C GLN A 53 2.92 7.14 -8.59
N GLN A 54 2.72 6.06 -9.32
CA GLN A 54 1.68 5.97 -10.33
C GLN A 54 0.28 5.87 -9.72
N GLY A 55 0.19 5.44 -8.48
CA GLY A 55 -1.09 5.27 -7.84
C GLY A 55 -1.09 4.10 -6.89
N ILE A 56 -2.26 3.84 -6.33
CA ILE A 56 -2.43 2.83 -5.30
C ILE A 56 -3.11 1.61 -5.89
N ILE A 57 -2.56 0.44 -5.61
CA ILE A 57 -3.19 -0.83 -5.98
C ILE A 57 -3.77 -1.43 -4.72
N TRP A 58 -5.09 -1.48 -4.65
CA TRP A 58 -5.78 -2.04 -3.50
C TRP A 58 -5.90 -3.54 -3.66
N ILE A 59 -5.61 -4.26 -2.58
CA ILE A 59 -5.72 -5.71 -2.56
C ILE A 59 -6.91 -6.06 -1.69
N ASN A 60 -7.81 -6.84 -2.22
CA ASN A 60 -8.97 -7.25 -1.46
C ASN A 60 -9.08 -8.76 -1.49
N ALA A 61 -8.36 -9.38 -0.60
CA ALA A 61 -8.29 -10.83 -0.58
C ALA A 61 -9.62 -11.47 -0.22
N SER A 62 -10.47 -10.74 0.48
CA SER A 62 -11.71 -11.32 0.93
C SER A 62 -12.77 -11.35 -0.17
N SER A 63 -12.46 -10.80 -1.32
CA SER A 63 -13.50 -10.65 -2.32
C SER A 63 -12.89 -10.74 -3.71
N GLU A 64 -12.78 -11.91 -4.17
CA GLU A 64 -12.28 -12.13 -5.53
C GLU A 64 -13.18 -11.40 -6.53
N VAL A 65 -14.44 -11.31 -6.18
CA VAL A 65 -15.38 -10.63 -7.05
C VAL A 65 -15.04 -9.17 -7.22
N MET A 66 -14.51 -8.58 -6.17
CA MET A 66 -14.22 -7.16 -6.19
C MET A 66 -12.86 -6.86 -6.78
N GLY A 67 -12.15 -7.86 -7.14
CA GLY A 67 -10.81 -7.64 -7.68
C GLY A 67 -10.82 -6.77 -8.91
N GLU A 68 -11.77 -6.96 -9.77
CA GLU A 68 -11.80 -6.16 -10.98
C GLU A 68 -12.10 -4.70 -10.68
N THR A 69 -12.89 -4.44 -9.67
CA THR A 69 -13.17 -3.06 -9.32
C THR A 69 -11.90 -2.34 -8.90
N GLN A 70 -11.08 -3.01 -8.15
CA GLN A 70 -9.85 -2.41 -7.71
C GLN A 70 -8.90 -2.16 -8.86
N ILE A 71 -8.91 -3.06 -9.81
CA ILE A 71 -8.09 -2.88 -10.99
C ILE A 71 -8.51 -1.64 -11.73
N GLU A 72 -9.80 -1.40 -11.79
CA GLU A 72 -10.29 -0.20 -12.44
C GLU A 72 -9.80 1.06 -11.77
N GLU A 73 -9.80 1.05 -10.46
CA GLU A 73 -9.31 2.20 -9.74
C GLU A 73 -7.85 2.45 -10.05
N THR A 74 -7.10 1.39 -10.12
CA THR A 74 -5.69 1.51 -10.42
C THR A 74 -5.49 2.13 -11.79
N VAL A 75 -6.29 1.70 -12.72
CA VAL A 75 -6.17 2.19 -14.08
C VAL A 75 -6.51 3.66 -14.17
N SER A 76 -7.47 4.10 -13.40
CA SER A 76 -7.90 5.48 -13.48
C SER A 76 -6.90 6.43 -12.86
N VAL A 77 -5.94 5.93 -12.18
CA VAL A 77 -4.89 6.75 -11.62
C VAL A 77 -3.82 7.05 -12.67
#